data_31ff071dce851defe6038361f7e07d92
#
_entry.id   31ff071dce851defe6038361f7e07d92
#
_cell.length_a   1.000
_cell.length_b   1.000
_cell.length_c   1.000
_cell.angle_alpha   90.00
_cell.angle_beta   90.00
_cell.angle_gamma   90.00
#
_symmetry.space_group_name_H-M   'P 1'
#
loop_
_entity.id
_entity.type
_entity.pdbx_description
1 polymer ?
#
loop_
_entity_poly.entity_id
_entity_poly.type
_entity_poly.pdbx_seq_one_letter_code
_entity_poly.pdbx_strand_id
1 'polypeptide(L)'
;MSISSFLTKKFLKSLFFPAHNRGKALPKALLRLLKKQPGFWDLPELPEIGSPLSKSGLVHDAQISISKKVNIKKCFFGVNGASGLIQSGIIAMANPGEYILMPRNVHISVIKACALQNIIPIFFDLEFSKETGHYMPITKKWFTTVLNNIDFDKTKIVGVILVSPYYQGYATDLEPLIKICHLHSLPVLVDEAHGSYFLFCENYNLPKSALRSNADLVVHSLHKSLNGLTQTAVIWHNGHLIEENKLIKSINLLQTTSPNSLLLSSCEESIKDWLNQDNLKKYKKRIYEAKSIFNELKSKKIPLIETQDPLKIVLNTSKVGIDGFTADRFFYKHGLIAELPEMMTLTFCLGFSNQNDFTFLLQKLWNKLLINTNKSYDLKAIKPPFRLVQSPEIPIGVAWKSKTYNIPLVESLGKISGDIICPYPPGIPLIVPGERIDKERIEWIQAQSLYNKDLLNSYIRVLHN
;
A
#
# COMPACT_ATOMS: atom_id res chain seq x y z
N MET A 1 2.74 -27.61 -11.61
CA MET A 1 4.04 -26.99 -11.24
C MET A 1 4.04 -26.74 -9.74
N SER A 2 5.10 -27.12 -9.00
CA SER A 2 5.19 -26.83 -7.55
C SER A 2 5.63 -25.38 -7.31
N ILE A 3 5.37 -24.86 -6.08
CA ILE A 3 5.84 -23.52 -5.67
C ILE A 3 7.37 -23.45 -5.82
N SER A 4 8.11 -24.45 -5.33
CA SER A 4 9.58 -24.50 -5.42
C SER A 4 10.07 -24.43 -6.87
N SER A 5 9.46 -25.16 -7.81
CA SER A 5 9.86 -25.11 -9.20
C SER A 5 9.53 -23.77 -9.86
N PHE A 6 8.42 -23.10 -9.45
CA PHE A 6 8.11 -21.77 -9.94
C PHE A 6 9.09 -20.70 -9.43
N LEU A 7 9.56 -20.82 -8.18
CA LEU A 7 10.54 -19.90 -7.59
C LEU A 7 11.86 -19.86 -8.33
N THR A 8 12.23 -20.95 -9.03
CA THR A 8 13.44 -21.02 -9.86
C THR A 8 13.27 -20.45 -11.27
N LYS A 9 12.03 -20.11 -11.69
CA LYS A 9 11.75 -19.57 -13.02
C LYS A 9 12.49 -18.25 -13.24
N LYS A 10 13.15 -18.13 -14.38
CA LYS A 10 13.81 -16.88 -14.82
C LYS A 10 12.84 -16.00 -15.58
N PHE A 11 12.84 -14.71 -15.26
CA PHE A 11 12.15 -13.65 -16.01
C PHE A 11 13.20 -12.73 -16.63
N LEU A 12 12.88 -12.08 -17.75
CA LEU A 12 13.75 -11.08 -18.34
C LEU A 12 13.93 -9.91 -17.38
N LYS A 13 12.83 -9.37 -16.86
CA LYS A 13 12.83 -8.25 -15.95
C LYS A 13 11.65 -8.34 -14.98
N SER A 14 11.93 -8.17 -13.69
CA SER A 14 10.93 -8.16 -12.63
C SER A 14 10.82 -6.74 -12.08
N LEU A 15 9.73 -6.06 -12.38
CA LEU A 15 9.50 -4.66 -12.02
C LEU A 15 8.30 -4.52 -11.10
N PHE A 16 8.31 -5.37 -10.08
CA PHE A 16 7.29 -5.51 -9.05
C PHE A 16 7.93 -5.65 -7.66
N PHE A 17 7.13 -5.64 -6.62
CA PHE A 17 7.61 -5.88 -5.25
C PHE A 17 7.88 -7.38 -4.97
N PRO A 18 8.91 -7.70 -4.19
CA PRO A 18 9.79 -6.81 -3.40
C PRO A 18 10.81 -6.03 -4.26
N ALA A 19 11.06 -4.77 -3.84
CA ALA A 19 11.93 -3.83 -4.58
C ALA A 19 13.38 -4.30 -4.74
N HIS A 20 13.83 -5.26 -3.95
CA HIS A 20 15.18 -5.83 -4.09
C HIS A 20 15.39 -6.65 -5.37
N ASN A 21 14.37 -6.77 -6.22
CA ASN A 21 14.44 -7.45 -7.53
C ASN A 21 15.13 -8.81 -7.45
N ARG A 22 14.49 -9.75 -6.73
CA ARG A 22 14.96 -11.13 -6.54
C ARG A 22 16.40 -11.20 -6.00
N GLY A 23 16.71 -10.39 -5.02
CA GLY A 23 17.98 -10.39 -4.28
C GLY A 23 19.06 -9.46 -4.83
N LYS A 24 18.88 -8.85 -6.02
CA LYS A 24 19.90 -7.99 -6.64
C LYS A 24 20.22 -6.71 -5.84
N ALA A 25 19.26 -6.19 -5.08
CA ALA A 25 19.41 -4.99 -4.27
C ALA A 25 19.27 -5.24 -2.76
N LEU A 26 19.37 -6.49 -2.30
CA LEU A 26 19.36 -6.77 -0.86
C LEU A 26 20.56 -6.13 -0.16
N PRO A 27 20.41 -5.68 1.10
CA PRO A 27 21.49 -5.21 1.96
C PRO A 27 22.64 -6.23 2.00
N LYS A 28 23.88 -5.75 1.97
CA LYS A 28 25.07 -6.64 1.94
C LYS A 28 25.16 -7.56 3.17
N ALA A 29 24.76 -7.08 4.34
CA ALA A 29 24.77 -7.88 5.57
C ALA A 29 23.77 -9.05 5.45
N LEU A 30 22.56 -8.76 4.95
CA LEU A 30 21.53 -9.77 4.72
C LEU A 30 21.96 -10.79 3.65
N LEU A 31 22.61 -10.34 2.57
CA LEU A 31 23.16 -11.25 1.56
C LEU A 31 24.23 -12.19 2.13
N ARG A 32 25.07 -11.69 3.05
CA ARG A 32 26.07 -12.54 3.74
C ARG A 32 25.41 -13.58 4.62
N LEU A 33 24.35 -13.21 5.34
CA LEU A 33 23.58 -14.13 6.17
C LEU A 33 22.92 -15.23 5.31
N LEU A 34 22.27 -14.87 4.21
CA LEU A 34 21.61 -15.80 3.30
C LEU A 34 22.55 -16.75 2.56
N LYS A 35 23.87 -16.46 2.51
CA LYS A 35 24.89 -17.34 1.97
C LYS A 35 25.42 -18.41 2.95
N LYS A 36 25.02 -18.32 4.21
CA LYS A 36 25.32 -19.38 5.19
C LYS A 36 24.52 -20.65 4.87
N GLN A 37 24.87 -21.75 5.52
CA GLN A 37 24.12 -23.01 5.40
C GLN A 37 22.63 -22.76 5.58
N PRO A 38 21.76 -23.33 4.73
CA PRO A 38 20.30 -23.19 4.91
C PRO A 38 19.85 -23.56 6.31
N GLY A 39 19.00 -22.73 6.92
CA GLY A 39 18.53 -22.91 8.29
C GLY A 39 19.47 -22.40 9.40
N PHE A 40 20.70 -22.02 9.08
CA PHE A 40 21.65 -21.48 10.08
C PHE A 40 21.12 -20.25 10.82
N TRP A 41 20.29 -19.46 10.18
CA TRP A 41 19.67 -18.23 10.70
C TRP A 41 18.28 -18.47 11.28
N ASP A 42 17.76 -19.69 11.27
CA ASP A 42 16.44 -20.01 11.80
C ASP A 42 16.55 -20.37 13.29
N LEU A 43 16.63 -19.33 14.10
CA LEU A 43 16.79 -19.42 15.53
C LEU A 43 15.48 -19.08 16.24
N PRO A 44 15.19 -19.70 17.39
CA PRO A 44 14.07 -19.34 18.24
C PRO A 44 14.31 -17.97 18.91
N GLU A 45 13.35 -17.51 19.69
CA GLU A 45 13.47 -16.32 20.53
C GLU A 45 14.43 -16.54 21.71
N LEU A 46 15.72 -16.50 21.41
CA LEU A 46 16.74 -16.50 22.47
C LEU A 46 16.70 -15.17 23.23
N PRO A 47 16.95 -15.14 24.56
CA PRO A 47 16.98 -13.90 25.34
C PRO A 47 17.89 -12.84 24.77
N GLU A 48 19.01 -13.24 24.13
CA GLU A 48 19.98 -12.36 23.49
C GLU A 48 19.41 -11.68 22.23
N ILE A 49 18.54 -12.39 21.50
CA ILE A 49 17.89 -11.85 20.30
C ILE A 49 16.71 -10.98 20.71
N GLY A 50 15.82 -11.50 21.52
CA GLY A 50 14.57 -10.88 21.92
C GLY A 50 13.55 -10.81 20.78
N SER A 51 12.46 -10.09 21.03
CA SER A 51 11.36 -9.83 20.09
C SER A 51 11.12 -8.33 19.93
N PRO A 52 10.25 -7.89 19.00
CA PRO A 52 9.93 -6.46 18.83
C PRO A 52 9.40 -5.76 20.10
N LEU A 53 8.84 -6.52 21.05
CA LEU A 53 8.28 -5.99 22.30
C LEU A 53 9.15 -6.30 23.54
N SER A 54 10.28 -6.96 23.36
CA SER A 54 11.23 -7.24 24.47
C SER A 54 11.81 -5.94 25.01
N LYS A 55 12.11 -5.94 26.31
CA LYS A 55 12.73 -4.79 27.01
C LYS A 55 14.28 -4.82 26.94
N SER A 56 14.85 -5.86 26.37
CA SER A 56 16.29 -6.11 26.19
C SER A 56 16.51 -7.02 25.00
N GLY A 57 17.77 -7.20 24.59
CA GLY A 57 18.17 -8.04 23.47
C GLY A 57 18.42 -7.24 22.19
N LEU A 58 19.00 -7.91 21.18
CA LEU A 58 19.47 -7.28 19.94
C LEU A 58 18.35 -6.55 19.18
N VAL A 59 17.14 -7.10 19.15
CA VAL A 59 15.99 -6.45 18.46
C VAL A 59 15.62 -5.14 19.16
N HIS A 60 15.56 -5.12 20.48
CA HIS A 60 15.28 -3.92 21.27
C HIS A 60 16.36 -2.84 21.02
N ASP A 61 17.64 -3.21 21.09
CA ASP A 61 18.75 -2.30 20.90
C ASP A 61 18.79 -1.73 19.49
N ALA A 62 18.48 -2.54 18.48
CA ALA A 62 18.34 -2.13 17.07
C ALA A 62 17.22 -1.10 16.91
N GLN A 63 16.04 -1.33 17.48
CA GLN A 63 14.91 -0.39 17.43
C GLN A 63 15.26 0.95 18.10
N ILE A 64 15.92 0.94 19.27
CA ILE A 64 16.38 2.14 19.95
C ILE A 64 17.41 2.90 19.09
N SER A 65 18.43 2.20 18.59
CA SER A 65 19.48 2.79 17.77
C SER A 65 18.91 3.45 16.52
N ILE A 66 17.99 2.77 15.83
CA ILE A 66 17.33 3.27 14.63
C ILE A 66 16.46 4.47 14.95
N SER A 67 15.63 4.41 16.00
CA SER A 67 14.76 5.52 16.40
C SER A 67 15.58 6.78 16.69
N LYS A 68 16.70 6.66 17.41
CA LYS A 68 17.62 7.77 17.68
C LYS A 68 18.21 8.36 16.39
N LYS A 69 18.70 7.50 15.47
CA LYS A 69 19.30 7.97 14.20
C LYS A 69 18.31 8.66 13.27
N VAL A 70 17.04 8.22 13.31
CA VAL A 70 15.95 8.81 12.53
C VAL A 70 15.35 10.03 13.23
N ASN A 71 15.70 10.26 14.49
CA ASN A 71 15.13 11.29 15.36
C ASN A 71 13.61 11.15 15.52
N ILE A 72 13.17 9.96 15.92
CA ILE A 72 11.77 9.58 16.17
C ILE A 72 11.68 8.96 17.56
N LYS A 73 10.53 9.11 18.21
CA LYS A 73 10.31 8.66 19.59
C LYS A 73 10.58 7.16 19.75
N LYS A 74 9.93 6.32 18.96
CA LYS A 74 10.10 4.85 18.93
C LYS A 74 9.76 4.22 17.59
N CYS A 75 10.28 3.03 17.36
CA CYS A 75 9.82 2.16 16.29
C CYS A 75 9.69 0.72 16.76
N PHE A 76 8.82 -0.04 16.08
CA PHE A 76 8.64 -1.47 16.32
C PHE A 76 8.69 -2.21 14.99
N PHE A 77 9.53 -3.24 14.92
CA PHE A 77 9.60 -4.10 13.74
C PHE A 77 8.36 -5.01 13.66
N GLY A 78 7.96 -5.36 12.45
CA GLY A 78 6.87 -6.28 12.19
C GLY A 78 7.24 -7.31 11.12
N VAL A 79 6.89 -8.56 11.39
CA VAL A 79 7.12 -9.69 10.48
C VAL A 79 5.81 -10.24 9.89
N ASN A 80 4.67 -9.61 10.19
CA ASN A 80 3.36 -9.89 9.60
C ASN A 80 3.00 -8.87 8.49
N GLY A 81 4.01 -8.23 7.90
CA GLY A 81 3.85 -7.18 6.90
C GLY A 81 3.34 -5.85 7.50
N ALA A 82 3.27 -4.84 6.66
CA ALA A 82 2.64 -3.57 7.01
C ALA A 82 1.17 -3.76 7.46
N SER A 83 0.49 -4.76 6.93
CA SER A 83 -0.91 -5.06 7.27
C SER A 83 -1.11 -5.29 8.77
N GLY A 84 -0.27 -6.10 9.40
CA GLY A 84 -0.35 -6.34 10.85
C GLY A 84 -0.06 -5.09 11.67
N LEU A 85 0.88 -4.25 11.23
CA LEU A 85 1.22 -3.01 11.94
C LEU A 85 0.18 -1.90 11.72
N ILE A 86 -0.43 -1.80 10.53
CA ILE A 86 -1.57 -0.91 10.29
C ILE A 86 -2.73 -1.29 11.21
N GLN A 87 -3.05 -2.59 11.30
CA GLN A 87 -4.10 -3.08 12.19
C GLN A 87 -3.77 -2.75 13.65
N SER A 88 -2.53 -2.96 14.09
CA SER A 88 -2.10 -2.60 15.45
C SER A 88 -2.24 -1.11 15.74
N GLY A 89 -1.85 -0.25 14.78
CA GLY A 89 -1.98 1.19 14.90
C GLY A 89 -3.44 1.64 15.04
N ILE A 90 -4.35 1.07 14.25
CA ILE A 90 -5.78 1.37 14.29
C ILE A 90 -6.40 0.95 15.63
N ILE A 91 -6.08 -0.25 16.11
CA ILE A 91 -6.58 -0.76 17.40
C ILE A 91 -6.02 0.07 18.58
N ALA A 92 -4.81 0.63 18.44
CA ALA A 92 -4.25 1.53 19.44
C ALA A 92 -4.95 2.89 19.48
N MET A 93 -5.55 3.33 18.36
CA MET A 93 -6.19 4.64 18.21
C MET A 93 -7.63 4.65 18.72
N ALA A 94 -8.38 3.57 18.57
CA ALA A 94 -9.82 3.57 18.78
C ALA A 94 -10.31 2.36 19.60
N ASN A 95 -11.33 2.62 20.42
CA ASN A 95 -12.10 1.60 21.12
C ASN A 95 -13.29 1.10 20.27
N PRO A 96 -13.93 -0.03 20.64
CA PRO A 96 -15.14 -0.48 19.97
C PRO A 96 -16.25 0.59 19.96
N GLY A 97 -16.85 0.82 18.81
CA GLY A 97 -17.93 1.80 18.62
C GLY A 97 -17.47 3.24 18.37
N GLU A 98 -16.18 3.53 18.47
CA GLU A 98 -15.62 4.83 18.09
C GLU A 98 -15.40 4.93 16.57
N TYR A 99 -15.31 6.15 16.06
CA TYR A 99 -15.19 6.45 14.64
C TYR A 99 -13.76 6.80 14.25
N ILE A 100 -13.34 6.31 13.09
CA ILE A 100 -12.09 6.75 12.44
C ILE A 100 -12.43 7.28 11.04
N LEU A 101 -11.99 8.51 10.76
CA LEU A 101 -12.09 9.13 9.43
C LEU A 101 -10.99 8.57 8.52
N MET A 102 -11.34 8.13 7.31
CA MET A 102 -10.39 7.54 6.37
C MET A 102 -10.80 7.71 4.91
N PRO A 103 -9.85 7.84 3.97
CA PRO A 103 -10.15 7.88 2.55
C PRO A 103 -10.64 6.53 2.04
N ARG A 104 -11.44 6.53 0.99
CA ARG A 104 -11.99 5.30 0.42
C ARG A 104 -10.93 4.38 -0.20
N ASN A 105 -9.76 4.90 -0.55
CA ASN A 105 -8.65 4.13 -1.14
C ASN A 105 -7.72 3.45 -0.11
N VAL A 106 -8.18 3.24 1.12
CA VAL A 106 -7.42 2.48 2.12
C VAL A 106 -7.22 1.02 1.71
N HIS A 107 -6.11 0.45 2.16
CA HIS A 107 -5.84 -0.98 1.97
C HIS A 107 -6.83 -1.84 2.78
N ILE A 108 -7.15 -3.04 2.26
CA ILE A 108 -8.07 -4.00 2.91
C ILE A 108 -7.73 -4.32 4.38
N SER A 109 -6.46 -4.18 4.81
CA SER A 109 -6.05 -4.39 6.21
C SER A 109 -6.72 -3.40 7.18
N VAL A 110 -7.02 -2.18 6.71
CA VAL A 110 -7.75 -1.16 7.49
C VAL A 110 -9.17 -1.64 7.80
N ILE A 111 -9.86 -2.15 6.77
CA ILE A 111 -11.23 -2.70 6.94
C ILE A 111 -11.23 -3.90 7.89
N LYS A 112 -10.24 -4.76 7.77
CA LYS A 112 -10.07 -5.92 8.68
C LYS A 112 -9.84 -5.48 10.13
N ALA A 113 -9.10 -4.38 10.37
CA ALA A 113 -8.94 -3.83 11.71
C ALA A 113 -10.27 -3.32 12.28
N CYS A 114 -11.06 -2.61 11.47
CA CYS A 114 -12.39 -2.16 11.86
C CYS A 114 -13.31 -3.36 12.22
N ALA A 115 -13.23 -4.45 11.44
CA ALA A 115 -14.00 -5.66 11.72
C ALA A 115 -13.57 -6.35 13.02
N LEU A 116 -12.27 -6.44 13.28
CA LEU A 116 -11.71 -7.07 14.48
C LEU A 116 -12.11 -6.36 15.76
N GLN A 117 -12.00 -5.03 15.79
CA GLN A 117 -12.21 -4.19 16.98
C GLN A 117 -13.60 -3.53 17.02
N ASN A 118 -14.47 -3.80 16.03
CA ASN A 118 -15.76 -3.13 15.89
C ASN A 118 -15.66 -1.60 15.88
N ILE A 119 -14.64 -1.07 15.21
CA ILE A 119 -14.45 0.35 14.94
C ILE A 119 -15.34 0.75 13.75
N ILE A 120 -15.92 1.92 13.80
CA ILE A 120 -16.83 2.42 12.77
C ILE A 120 -16.05 3.36 11.82
N PRO A 121 -15.79 2.94 10.56
CA PRO A 121 -15.13 3.83 9.61
C PRO A 121 -16.10 4.89 9.10
N ILE A 122 -15.62 6.13 9.03
CA ILE A 122 -16.22 7.20 8.23
C ILE A 122 -15.34 7.32 6.99
N PHE A 123 -15.85 6.83 5.88
CA PHE A 123 -15.14 6.93 4.60
C PHE A 123 -15.40 8.28 3.94
N PHE A 124 -14.36 8.87 3.38
CA PHE A 124 -14.52 9.98 2.44
C PHE A 124 -13.99 9.63 1.05
N ASP A 125 -14.68 10.16 0.05
CA ASP A 125 -14.31 9.99 -1.34
C ASP A 125 -13.16 10.93 -1.72
N LEU A 126 -12.49 10.61 -2.83
CA LEU A 126 -11.34 11.32 -3.35
C LEU A 126 -11.66 11.96 -4.70
N GLU A 127 -10.92 13.01 -5.05
CA GLU A 127 -10.93 13.51 -6.42
C GLU A 127 -10.43 12.43 -7.38
N PHE A 128 -11.05 12.34 -8.55
CA PHE A 128 -10.78 11.28 -9.52
C PHE A 128 -10.52 11.86 -10.91
N SER A 129 -9.43 11.42 -11.52
CA SER A 129 -9.09 11.78 -12.89
C SER A 129 -9.73 10.81 -13.88
N LYS A 130 -10.67 11.29 -14.68
CA LYS A 130 -11.27 10.52 -15.78
C LYS A 130 -10.27 10.21 -16.90
N GLU A 131 -9.20 11.01 -17.02
CA GLU A 131 -8.18 10.84 -18.04
C GLU A 131 -7.24 9.66 -17.72
N THR A 132 -6.95 9.45 -16.45
CA THR A 132 -6.00 8.41 -16.00
C THR A 132 -6.67 7.22 -15.33
N GLY A 133 -7.90 7.39 -14.85
CA GLY A 133 -8.60 6.39 -14.06
C GLY A 133 -8.12 6.30 -12.61
N HIS A 134 -7.39 7.33 -12.13
CA HIS A 134 -6.77 7.30 -10.81
C HIS A 134 -7.42 8.29 -9.85
N TYR A 135 -7.36 7.94 -8.56
CA TYR A 135 -7.60 8.90 -7.49
C TYR A 135 -6.43 9.89 -7.40
N MET A 136 -6.76 11.15 -7.15
CA MET A 136 -5.80 12.22 -7.02
C MET A 136 -5.39 12.42 -5.55
N PRO A 137 -4.18 12.96 -5.30
CA PRO A 137 -3.74 13.32 -3.95
C PRO A 137 -4.74 14.22 -3.23
N ILE A 138 -4.87 14.02 -1.92
CA ILE A 138 -5.78 14.82 -1.10
C ILE A 138 -5.23 16.24 -0.97
N THR A 139 -5.99 17.22 -1.45
CA THR A 139 -5.66 18.65 -1.24
C THR A 139 -6.22 19.15 0.10
N LYS A 140 -5.59 20.18 0.69
CA LYS A 140 -6.13 20.84 1.89
C LYS A 140 -7.58 21.29 1.67
N LYS A 141 -7.89 21.85 0.49
CA LYS A 141 -9.25 22.31 0.14
C LYS A 141 -10.24 21.15 0.16
N TRP A 142 -9.89 20.02 -0.49
CA TRP A 142 -10.75 18.84 -0.52
C TRP A 142 -10.98 18.28 0.90
N PHE A 143 -9.92 18.15 1.69
CA PHE A 143 -10.03 17.67 3.06
C PHE A 143 -10.91 18.57 3.94
N THR A 144 -10.78 19.90 3.82
CA THR A 144 -11.67 20.84 4.51
C THR A 144 -13.13 20.67 4.07
N THR A 145 -13.36 20.46 2.76
CA THR A 145 -14.72 20.16 2.27
C THR A 145 -15.25 18.87 2.88
N VAL A 146 -14.47 17.82 2.98
CA VAL A 146 -14.84 16.56 3.64
C VAL A 146 -15.25 16.82 5.09
N LEU A 147 -14.42 17.52 5.88
CA LEU A 147 -14.67 17.80 7.29
C LEU A 147 -15.96 18.61 7.52
N ASN A 148 -16.28 19.54 6.62
CA ASN A 148 -17.49 20.34 6.69
C ASN A 148 -18.77 19.55 6.32
N ASN A 149 -18.62 18.44 5.60
CA ASN A 149 -19.73 17.57 5.17
C ASN A 149 -19.90 16.32 6.05
N ILE A 150 -19.19 16.24 7.17
CA ILE A 150 -19.40 15.16 8.14
C ILE A 150 -20.69 15.42 8.88
N ASP A 151 -21.69 14.56 8.63
CA ASP A 151 -22.99 14.54 9.31
C ASP A 151 -23.09 13.36 10.29
N PHE A 152 -22.06 13.19 11.11
CA PHE A 152 -21.94 12.19 12.16
C PHE A 152 -21.60 12.88 13.49
N ASP A 153 -21.77 12.16 14.58
CA ASP A 153 -21.34 12.65 15.90
C ASP A 153 -19.81 12.82 15.92
N LYS A 154 -19.36 14.03 15.66
CA LYS A 154 -17.93 14.39 15.56
C LYS A 154 -17.17 14.13 16.85
N THR A 155 -17.85 14.08 18.02
CA THR A 155 -17.22 13.81 19.32
C THR A 155 -16.74 12.37 19.43
N LYS A 156 -17.26 11.47 18.62
CA LYS A 156 -16.84 10.06 18.57
C LYS A 156 -15.72 9.78 17.56
N ILE A 157 -15.32 10.79 16.76
CA ILE A 157 -14.17 10.64 15.85
C ILE A 157 -12.91 10.78 16.68
N VAL A 158 -12.15 9.68 16.78
CA VAL A 158 -10.96 9.60 17.65
C VAL A 158 -9.64 9.57 16.89
N GLY A 159 -9.69 9.60 15.54
CA GLY A 159 -8.48 9.65 14.73
C GLY A 159 -8.74 9.64 13.23
N VAL A 160 -7.67 9.83 12.48
CA VAL A 160 -7.68 9.91 11.03
C VAL A 160 -6.64 8.95 10.45
N ILE A 161 -7.01 8.24 9.38
CA ILE A 161 -6.08 7.46 8.57
C ILE A 161 -5.88 8.19 7.24
N LEU A 162 -4.63 8.29 6.80
CA LEU A 162 -4.26 8.79 5.48
C LEU A 162 -3.38 7.77 4.76
N VAL A 163 -3.38 7.81 3.45
CA VAL A 163 -2.54 6.95 2.59
C VAL A 163 -1.67 7.85 1.71
N SER A 164 -0.36 7.69 1.76
CA SER A 164 0.57 8.42 0.88
C SER A 164 1.94 7.74 0.88
N PRO A 165 2.53 7.46 -0.30
CA PRO A 165 1.94 7.62 -1.63
C PRO A 165 0.94 6.51 -1.98
N TYR A 166 0.14 6.74 -3.02
CA TYR A 166 -0.71 5.71 -3.64
C TYR A 166 0.13 4.73 -4.47
N TYR A 167 -0.47 3.64 -4.90
CA TYR A 167 0.20 2.60 -5.69
C TYR A 167 0.90 3.14 -6.94
N GLN A 168 0.26 4.06 -7.65
CA GLN A 168 0.76 4.66 -8.88
C GLN A 168 1.88 5.68 -8.64
N GLY A 169 2.12 6.06 -7.37
CA GLY A 169 3.17 7.00 -7.00
C GLY A 169 2.70 8.43 -6.75
N TYR A 170 1.39 8.69 -6.74
CA TYR A 170 0.87 9.98 -6.30
C TYR A 170 1.06 10.16 -4.81
N ALA A 171 1.58 11.30 -4.39
CA ALA A 171 1.82 11.61 -2.98
C ALA A 171 1.05 12.86 -2.55
N THR A 172 0.42 12.78 -1.40
CA THR A 172 -0.28 13.89 -0.74
C THR A 172 0.72 14.75 0.04
N ASP A 173 0.56 16.09 -0.02
CA ASP A 173 1.18 16.97 0.96
C ASP A 173 0.45 16.81 2.30
N LEU A 174 1.05 16.03 3.19
CA LEU A 174 0.42 15.60 4.44
C LEU A 174 0.44 16.68 5.53
N GLU A 175 1.42 17.58 5.52
CA GLU A 175 1.62 18.53 6.63
C GLU A 175 0.40 19.42 6.91
N PRO A 176 -0.24 20.05 5.90
CA PRO A 176 -1.43 20.87 6.14
C PRO A 176 -2.63 20.06 6.62
N LEU A 177 -2.75 18.79 6.21
CA LEU A 177 -3.85 17.92 6.64
C LEU A 177 -3.66 17.49 8.09
N ILE A 178 -2.43 17.07 8.46
CA ILE A 178 -2.09 16.68 9.82
C ILE A 178 -2.27 17.85 10.79
N LYS A 179 -1.86 19.06 10.41
CA LYS A 179 -2.10 20.27 11.22
C LYS A 179 -3.60 20.49 11.50
N ILE A 180 -4.45 20.30 10.50
CA ILE A 180 -5.91 20.40 10.71
C ILE A 180 -6.39 19.33 11.71
N CYS A 181 -5.96 18.09 11.57
CA CYS A 181 -6.32 17.01 12.50
C CYS A 181 -5.88 17.34 13.94
N HIS A 182 -4.64 17.78 14.12
CA HIS A 182 -4.09 18.13 15.44
C HIS A 182 -4.79 19.32 16.10
N LEU A 183 -5.31 20.30 15.33
CA LEU A 183 -6.14 21.38 15.87
C LEU A 183 -7.43 20.84 16.53
N HIS A 184 -7.89 19.67 16.14
CA HIS A 184 -9.03 18.96 16.73
C HIS A 184 -8.60 17.84 17.68
N SER A 185 -7.33 17.79 18.09
CA SER A 185 -6.76 16.72 18.93
C SER A 185 -6.94 15.31 18.34
N LEU A 186 -7.03 15.18 17.02
CA LEU A 186 -7.17 13.92 16.32
C LEU A 186 -5.78 13.39 15.92
N PRO A 187 -5.35 12.23 16.43
CA PRO A 187 -4.14 11.57 15.97
C PRO A 187 -4.25 11.10 14.53
N VAL A 188 -3.13 11.08 13.82
CA VAL A 188 -3.07 10.67 12.42
C VAL A 188 -2.15 9.45 12.26
N LEU A 189 -2.71 8.36 11.72
CA LEU A 189 -1.96 7.23 11.22
C LEU A 189 -1.81 7.36 9.70
N VAL A 190 -0.58 7.27 9.20
CA VAL A 190 -0.31 7.28 7.76
C VAL A 190 0.18 5.90 7.31
N ASP A 191 -0.55 5.32 6.36
CA ASP A 191 -0.06 4.20 5.55
C ASP A 191 0.91 4.74 4.49
N GLU A 192 2.20 4.73 4.81
CA GLU A 192 3.30 5.11 3.92
C GLU A 192 4.04 3.87 3.41
N ALA A 193 3.33 2.74 3.23
CA ALA A 193 3.93 1.46 2.85
C ALA A 193 4.70 1.51 1.53
N HIS A 194 4.31 2.37 0.60
CA HIS A 194 4.97 2.53 -0.70
C HIS A 194 6.06 3.61 -0.72
N GLY A 195 6.13 4.47 0.31
CA GLY A 195 7.00 5.65 0.37
C GLY A 195 8.12 5.57 1.40
N SER A 196 8.43 4.40 1.96
CA SER A 196 9.38 4.26 3.07
C SER A 196 10.73 4.96 2.83
N TYR A 197 11.20 5.02 1.59
CA TYR A 197 12.48 5.64 1.24
C TYR A 197 12.45 7.18 1.26
N PHE A 198 11.27 7.81 1.22
CA PHE A 198 11.14 9.28 1.31
C PHE A 198 11.78 9.81 2.60
N LEU A 199 11.67 9.05 3.69
CA LEU A 199 12.27 9.38 4.98
C LEU A 199 13.80 9.63 4.92
N PHE A 200 14.50 8.95 4.01
CA PHE A 200 15.95 8.99 3.89
C PHE A 200 16.44 9.89 2.76
N CYS A 201 15.53 10.44 1.97
CA CYS A 201 15.83 11.21 0.77
C CYS A 201 15.26 12.64 0.83
N GLU A 202 15.29 13.25 2.00
CA GLU A 202 14.91 14.63 2.21
C GLU A 202 15.60 15.55 1.23
N ASN A 203 15.58 16.46 0.66
CA ASN A 203 16.37 17.32 -0.26
C ASN A 203 16.58 16.80 -1.71
N TYR A 204 15.80 15.78 -2.16
CA TYR A 204 15.95 15.21 -3.51
C TYR A 204 14.76 15.46 -4.43
N ASN A 205 13.97 16.52 -4.17
CA ASN A 205 12.71 16.78 -4.87
C ASN A 205 11.80 15.53 -4.88
N LEU A 206 11.69 14.92 -3.70
CA LEU A 206 10.77 13.83 -3.39
C LEU A 206 9.71 14.34 -2.41
N PRO A 207 8.57 13.67 -2.31
CA PRO A 207 7.57 13.98 -1.31
C PRO A 207 8.16 13.95 0.10
N LYS A 208 7.68 14.84 0.96
CA LYS A 208 8.03 14.86 2.38
C LYS A 208 7.43 13.62 3.05
N SER A 209 8.25 12.85 3.79
CA SER A 209 7.76 11.68 4.52
C SER A 209 6.71 12.09 5.57
N ALA A 210 5.76 11.20 5.81
CA ALA A 210 4.73 11.36 6.83
C ALA A 210 5.32 11.63 8.23
N LEU A 211 6.44 11.01 8.57
CA LEU A 211 7.17 11.28 9.83
C LEU A 211 7.65 12.71 9.93
N ARG A 212 8.15 13.28 8.85
CA ARG A 212 8.59 14.68 8.78
C ARG A 212 7.43 15.65 8.69
N SER A 213 6.26 15.17 8.36
CA SER A 213 5.00 15.92 8.37
C SER A 213 4.26 15.84 9.71
N ASN A 214 4.91 15.28 10.75
CA ASN A 214 4.41 15.13 12.12
C ASN A 214 3.22 14.19 12.29
N ALA A 215 3.10 13.15 11.47
CA ALA A 215 2.13 12.07 11.71
C ALA A 215 2.46 11.35 13.04
N ASP A 216 1.42 10.93 13.77
CA ASP A 216 1.56 10.26 15.08
C ASP A 216 2.01 8.82 14.96
N LEU A 217 1.45 8.10 13.99
CA LEU A 217 1.88 6.77 13.59
C LEU A 217 2.13 6.72 12.09
N VAL A 218 3.22 6.10 11.69
CA VAL A 218 3.54 5.84 10.28
C VAL A 218 3.92 4.39 10.10
N VAL A 219 3.37 3.74 9.08
CA VAL A 219 3.70 2.36 8.76
C VAL A 219 4.45 2.29 7.44
N HIS A 220 5.64 1.70 7.48
CA HIS A 220 6.47 1.43 6.32
C HIS A 220 6.52 -0.06 6.01
N SER A 221 6.35 -0.42 4.74
CA SER A 221 6.60 -1.76 4.22
C SER A 221 8.02 -1.82 3.67
N LEU A 222 8.94 -2.42 4.43
CA LEU A 222 10.37 -2.39 4.10
C LEU A 222 10.69 -3.14 2.79
N HIS A 223 9.93 -4.18 2.48
CA HIS A 223 10.12 -4.93 1.24
C HIS A 223 9.64 -4.17 -0.01
N LYS A 224 8.75 -3.17 0.13
CA LYS A 224 8.26 -2.40 -1.02
C LYS A 224 9.27 -1.34 -1.49
N SER A 225 9.98 -0.70 -0.57
CA SER A 225 10.86 0.41 -0.95
C SER A 225 12.19 0.54 -0.19
N LEU A 226 12.51 -0.35 0.76
CA LEU A 226 13.82 -0.38 1.44
C LEU A 226 14.59 -1.69 1.23
N ASN A 227 14.27 -2.46 0.21
CA ASN A 227 14.97 -3.71 -0.16
C ASN A 227 14.93 -4.82 0.90
N GLY A 228 13.96 -4.81 1.82
CA GLY A 228 13.75 -5.87 2.79
C GLY A 228 13.13 -7.14 2.18
N LEU A 229 13.18 -8.23 2.90
CA LEU A 229 12.45 -9.46 2.56
C LEU A 229 10.93 -9.25 2.71
N THR A 230 10.15 -9.99 1.95
CA THR A 230 8.67 -9.97 2.06
C THR A 230 8.24 -10.19 3.51
N GLN A 231 7.14 -9.57 3.93
CA GLN A 231 6.60 -9.49 5.29
C GLN A 231 7.32 -8.53 6.24
N THR A 232 8.49 -7.98 5.90
CA THR A 232 9.17 -7.01 6.77
C THR A 232 8.51 -5.64 6.72
N ALA A 233 8.29 -5.07 7.91
CA ALA A 233 7.68 -3.76 8.07
C ALA A 233 8.18 -3.08 9.36
N VAL A 234 7.89 -1.80 9.49
CA VAL A 234 8.11 -1.03 10.73
C VAL A 234 6.96 -0.07 10.95
N ILE A 235 6.51 0.03 12.21
CA ILE A 235 5.65 1.12 12.65
C ILE A 235 6.48 2.10 13.48
N TRP A 236 6.36 3.36 13.13
CA TRP A 236 6.99 4.49 13.81
C TRP A 236 5.96 5.17 14.70
N HIS A 237 6.31 5.38 15.95
CA HIS A 237 5.54 6.14 16.92
C HIS A 237 6.25 7.47 17.19
N ASN A 238 5.64 8.57 16.75
CA ASN A 238 6.25 9.90 16.81
C ASN A 238 5.45 10.89 17.65
N GLY A 239 4.12 10.82 17.60
CA GLY A 239 3.23 11.75 18.26
C GLY A 239 3.05 11.52 19.77
N HIS A 240 2.27 12.43 20.40
CA HIS A 240 1.88 12.35 21.79
C HIS A 240 0.41 12.00 21.98
N LEU A 241 -0.38 12.05 20.89
CA LEU A 241 -1.83 11.79 20.93
C LEU A 241 -2.18 10.31 21.05
N ILE A 242 -1.21 9.41 20.81
CA ILE A 242 -1.39 7.97 20.99
C ILE A 242 -0.48 7.48 22.11
N GLU A 243 -1.08 6.84 23.10
CA GLU A 243 -0.34 6.26 24.20
C GLU A 243 0.51 5.07 23.74
N GLU A 244 1.80 5.07 24.08
CA GLU A 244 2.72 4.00 23.74
C GLU A 244 2.26 2.63 24.24
N ASN A 245 1.73 2.57 25.47
CA ASN A 245 1.25 1.31 26.03
C ASN A 245 0.05 0.71 25.26
N LYS A 246 -0.82 1.55 24.71
CA LYS A 246 -1.91 1.08 23.83
C LYS A 246 -1.35 0.48 22.55
N LEU A 247 -0.35 1.12 21.94
CA LEU A 247 0.31 0.61 20.75
C LEU A 247 1.03 -0.72 21.03
N ILE A 248 1.77 -0.84 22.12
CA ILE A 248 2.45 -2.07 22.55
C ILE A 248 1.44 -3.21 22.73
N LYS A 249 0.33 -2.97 23.43
CA LYS A 249 -0.74 -3.96 23.65
C LYS A 249 -1.33 -4.43 22.32
N SER A 250 -1.58 -3.51 21.40
CA SER A 250 -2.15 -3.81 20.07
C SER A 250 -1.17 -4.61 19.19
N ILE A 251 0.11 -4.28 19.23
CA ILE A 251 1.15 -5.05 18.53
C ILE A 251 1.22 -6.47 19.13
N ASN A 252 1.23 -6.60 20.45
CA ASN A 252 1.27 -7.90 21.13
C ASN A 252 0.06 -8.79 20.77
N LEU A 253 -1.11 -8.18 20.58
CA LEU A 253 -2.33 -8.90 20.20
C LEU A 253 -2.28 -9.48 18.78
N LEU A 254 -1.62 -8.80 17.86
CA LEU A 254 -1.70 -9.12 16.42
C LEU A 254 -0.43 -9.71 15.82
N GLN A 255 0.71 -9.56 16.50
CA GLN A 255 1.97 -10.12 16.01
C GLN A 255 2.15 -11.57 16.49
N THR A 256 2.89 -12.34 15.70
CA THR A 256 3.28 -13.71 16.10
C THR A 256 4.12 -13.69 17.37
N THR A 257 3.97 -14.69 18.22
CA THR A 257 4.81 -14.91 19.40
C THR A 257 6.17 -15.53 19.06
N SER A 258 6.35 -16.04 17.84
CA SER A 258 7.59 -16.63 17.32
C SER A 258 8.05 -15.91 16.06
N PRO A 259 8.51 -14.64 16.16
CA PRO A 259 8.93 -13.87 14.98
C PRO A 259 10.20 -14.48 14.37
N ASN A 260 10.18 -14.72 13.07
CA ASN A 260 11.32 -15.29 12.35
C ASN A 260 12.56 -14.37 12.44
N SER A 261 13.67 -14.88 12.94
CA SER A 261 14.90 -14.13 13.17
C SER A 261 15.53 -13.56 11.90
N LEU A 262 15.40 -14.24 10.75
CA LEU A 262 15.84 -13.72 9.45
C LEU A 262 15.02 -12.49 9.04
N LEU A 263 13.70 -12.48 9.28
CA LEU A 263 12.86 -11.34 8.98
C LEU A 263 13.16 -10.16 9.92
N LEU A 264 13.41 -10.42 11.20
CA LEU A 264 13.84 -9.37 12.15
C LEU A 264 15.18 -8.75 11.72
N SER A 265 16.17 -9.57 11.36
CA SER A 265 17.44 -9.12 10.79
C SER A 265 17.21 -8.33 9.50
N SER A 266 16.28 -8.74 8.66
CA SER A 266 15.95 -8.01 7.44
C SER A 266 15.29 -6.65 7.73
N CYS A 267 14.50 -6.51 8.77
CA CYS A 267 13.96 -5.20 9.20
C CYS A 267 15.11 -4.25 9.58
N GLU A 268 16.00 -4.73 10.43
CA GLU A 268 17.15 -3.95 10.90
C GLU A 268 18.08 -3.54 9.74
N GLU A 269 18.55 -4.53 8.97
CA GLU A 269 19.55 -4.32 7.93
C GLU A 269 19.02 -3.46 6.78
N SER A 270 17.74 -3.58 6.44
CA SER A 270 17.13 -2.72 5.42
C SER A 270 17.17 -1.24 5.83
N ILE A 271 16.84 -0.92 7.08
CA ILE A 271 16.86 0.47 7.56
C ILE A 271 18.31 0.95 7.73
N LYS A 272 19.20 0.13 8.31
CA LYS A 272 20.63 0.49 8.47
C LYS A 272 21.31 0.75 7.13
N ASP A 273 20.96 0.01 6.09
CA ASP A 273 21.52 0.18 4.75
C ASP A 273 21.19 1.57 4.18
N TRP A 274 19.99 2.10 4.45
CA TRP A 274 19.57 3.45 4.08
C TRP A 274 20.15 4.55 4.97
N LEU A 275 20.48 4.23 6.22
CA LEU A 275 21.18 5.15 7.13
C LEU A 275 22.69 5.25 6.82
N ASN A 276 23.24 4.32 6.06
CA ASN A 276 24.64 4.34 5.63
C ASN A 276 24.84 5.34 4.50
N GLN A 277 25.71 6.33 4.69
CA GLN A 277 25.92 7.44 3.75
C GLN A 277 26.39 6.99 2.36
N ASP A 278 27.25 5.97 2.27
CA ASP A 278 27.76 5.50 0.98
C ASP A 278 26.69 4.72 0.19
N ASN A 279 25.86 3.96 0.87
CA ASN A 279 24.74 3.29 0.23
C ASN A 279 23.66 4.29 -0.16
N LEU A 280 23.39 5.29 0.69
CA LEU A 280 22.46 6.38 0.39
C LEU A 280 22.84 7.12 -0.91
N LYS A 281 24.14 7.41 -1.13
CA LYS A 281 24.62 7.99 -2.40
C LYS A 281 24.25 7.12 -3.62
N LYS A 282 24.36 5.79 -3.49
CA LYS A 282 23.98 4.85 -4.56
C LYS A 282 22.48 4.88 -4.81
N TYR A 283 21.65 4.89 -3.76
CA TYR A 283 20.20 4.97 -3.90
C TYR A 283 19.75 6.29 -4.53
N LYS A 284 20.36 7.39 -4.13
CA LYS A 284 20.14 8.70 -4.75
C LYS A 284 20.44 8.67 -6.24
N LYS A 285 21.57 8.04 -6.65
CA LYS A 285 21.90 7.84 -8.06
C LYS A 285 20.79 7.06 -8.79
N ARG A 286 20.22 6.01 -8.17
CA ARG A 286 19.10 5.23 -8.76
C ARG A 286 17.84 6.07 -8.94
N ILE A 287 17.53 6.98 -8.02
CA ILE A 287 16.42 7.92 -8.15
C ILE A 287 16.61 8.85 -9.37
N TYR A 288 17.82 9.38 -9.56
CA TYR A 288 18.12 10.18 -10.76
C TYR A 288 18.04 9.36 -12.04
N GLU A 289 18.55 8.14 -12.05
CA GLU A 289 18.43 7.21 -13.18
C GLU A 289 16.96 6.92 -13.51
N ALA A 290 16.10 6.75 -12.51
CA ALA A 290 14.67 6.56 -12.72
C ALA A 290 14.01 7.78 -13.40
N LYS A 291 14.36 9.01 -12.98
CA LYS A 291 13.92 10.25 -13.65
C LYS A 291 14.42 10.31 -15.09
N SER A 292 15.67 9.91 -15.34
CA SER A 292 16.23 9.85 -16.69
C SER A 292 15.50 8.83 -17.57
N ILE A 293 15.19 7.64 -17.04
CA ILE A 293 14.38 6.62 -17.72
C ILE A 293 13.01 7.18 -18.11
N PHE A 294 12.34 7.86 -17.19
CA PHE A 294 11.05 8.49 -17.50
C PHE A 294 11.15 9.48 -18.65
N ASN A 295 12.12 10.38 -18.61
CA ASN A 295 12.33 11.39 -19.65
C ASN A 295 12.69 10.76 -21.01
N GLU A 296 13.52 9.73 -21.01
CA GLU A 296 13.89 9.00 -22.23
C GLU A 296 12.67 8.29 -22.84
N LEU A 297 11.86 7.61 -22.06
CA LEU A 297 10.63 6.98 -22.54
C LEU A 297 9.64 8.00 -23.08
N LYS A 298 9.50 9.15 -22.42
CA LYS A 298 8.66 10.27 -22.87
C LYS A 298 9.14 10.84 -24.20
N SER A 299 10.47 11.00 -24.40
CA SER A 299 11.04 11.46 -25.67
C SER A 299 10.78 10.49 -26.83
N LYS A 300 10.63 9.20 -26.53
CA LYS A 300 10.24 8.14 -27.48
C LYS A 300 8.73 8.04 -27.71
N LYS A 301 7.97 9.05 -27.27
CA LYS A 301 6.51 9.17 -27.43
C LYS A 301 5.72 8.00 -26.78
N ILE A 302 6.29 7.33 -25.79
CA ILE A 302 5.55 6.35 -24.98
C ILE A 302 4.64 7.15 -24.03
N PRO A 303 3.33 6.89 -24.01
CA PRO A 303 2.40 7.65 -23.17
C PRO A 303 2.61 7.30 -21.70
N LEU A 304 3.12 8.25 -20.91
CA LEU A 304 3.41 8.11 -19.50
C LEU A 304 2.58 9.09 -18.68
N ILE A 305 2.27 8.68 -17.45
CA ILE A 305 1.70 9.55 -16.43
C ILE A 305 2.81 9.89 -15.45
N GLU A 306 2.99 11.18 -15.20
CA GLU A 306 3.96 11.69 -14.23
C GLU A 306 3.35 11.66 -12.83
N THR A 307 4.09 11.10 -11.87
CA THR A 307 3.72 11.04 -10.46
C THR A 307 4.87 11.54 -9.60
N GLN A 308 4.63 11.75 -8.30
CA GLN A 308 5.66 12.27 -7.39
C GLN A 308 6.72 11.22 -7.03
N ASP A 309 6.43 9.92 -7.20
CA ASP A 309 7.39 8.84 -6.97
C ASP A 309 8.11 8.46 -8.28
N PRO A 310 9.38 8.85 -8.47
CA PRO A 310 10.12 8.59 -9.71
C PRO A 310 10.42 7.11 -9.95
N LEU A 311 10.28 6.25 -8.93
CA LEU A 311 10.46 4.80 -9.09
C LEU A 311 9.23 4.11 -9.70
N LYS A 312 8.15 4.86 -9.93
CA LYS A 312 6.94 4.39 -10.60
C LYS A 312 6.94 4.83 -12.05
N ILE A 313 6.93 3.89 -12.97
CA ILE A 313 6.72 4.16 -14.40
C ILE A 313 5.31 3.73 -14.73
N VAL A 314 4.44 4.71 -14.94
CA VAL A 314 3.02 4.50 -15.20
C VAL A 314 2.75 4.70 -16.69
N LEU A 315 2.49 3.63 -17.42
CA LEU A 315 2.07 3.70 -18.81
C LEU A 315 0.58 4.06 -18.89
N ASN A 316 0.22 5.06 -19.68
CA ASN A 316 -1.17 5.32 -20.03
C ASN A 316 -1.54 4.53 -21.28
N THR A 317 -1.93 3.28 -21.10
CA THR A 317 -2.23 2.35 -22.21
C THR A 317 -3.51 2.73 -22.95
N SER A 318 -4.43 3.42 -22.26
CA SER A 318 -5.68 3.91 -22.86
C SER A 318 -5.48 4.91 -24.00
N LYS A 319 -4.37 5.68 -23.99
CA LYS A 319 -4.03 6.62 -25.06
C LYS A 319 -3.82 5.95 -26.44
N VAL A 320 -3.62 4.64 -26.44
CA VAL A 320 -3.49 3.81 -27.65
C VAL A 320 -4.62 2.79 -27.77
N GLY A 321 -5.69 2.96 -26.98
CA GLY A 321 -6.87 2.10 -27.01
C GLY A 321 -6.66 0.69 -26.48
N ILE A 322 -5.67 0.48 -25.61
CA ILE A 322 -5.33 -0.82 -25.00
C ILE A 322 -5.58 -0.72 -23.49
N ASP A 323 -6.37 -1.64 -22.93
CA ASP A 323 -6.53 -1.71 -21.48
C ASP A 323 -5.25 -2.26 -20.82
N GLY A 324 -5.01 -1.85 -19.55
CA GLY A 324 -3.79 -2.24 -18.82
C GLY A 324 -3.69 -3.72 -18.55
N PHE A 325 -4.80 -4.46 -18.42
CA PHE A 325 -4.79 -5.92 -18.23
C PHE A 325 -4.32 -6.67 -19.49
N THR A 326 -4.74 -6.20 -20.65
CA THR A 326 -4.27 -6.71 -21.94
C THR A 326 -2.79 -6.41 -22.14
N ALA A 327 -2.35 -5.20 -21.82
CA ALA A 327 -0.94 -4.83 -21.84
C ALA A 327 -0.10 -5.69 -20.88
N ASP A 328 -0.57 -5.90 -19.65
CA ASP A 328 0.11 -6.74 -18.66
C ASP A 328 0.28 -8.18 -19.14
N ARG A 329 -0.79 -8.82 -19.62
CA ARG A 329 -0.73 -10.18 -20.20
C ARG A 329 0.29 -10.28 -21.33
N PHE A 330 0.37 -9.26 -22.19
CA PHE A 330 1.34 -9.20 -23.27
C PHE A 330 2.77 -9.10 -22.74
N PHE A 331 3.05 -8.16 -21.83
CA PHE A 331 4.38 -7.98 -21.25
C PHE A 331 4.81 -9.21 -20.44
N TYR A 332 3.92 -9.79 -19.64
CA TYR A 332 4.15 -11.01 -18.89
C TYR A 332 4.59 -12.17 -19.80
N LYS A 333 3.89 -12.39 -20.93
CA LYS A 333 4.22 -13.42 -21.93
C LYS A 333 5.63 -13.22 -22.50
N HIS A 334 6.11 -11.98 -22.56
CA HIS A 334 7.44 -11.65 -23.05
C HIS A 334 8.49 -11.51 -21.93
N GLY A 335 8.16 -11.90 -20.69
CA GLY A 335 9.07 -11.95 -19.55
C GLY A 335 9.33 -10.61 -18.87
N LEU A 336 8.60 -9.54 -19.23
CA LEU A 336 8.60 -8.26 -18.53
C LEU A 336 7.40 -8.22 -17.60
N ILE A 337 7.66 -8.21 -16.30
CA ILE A 337 6.60 -8.31 -15.28
C ILE A 337 6.37 -6.94 -14.66
N ALA A 338 5.14 -6.43 -14.78
CA ALA A 338 4.69 -5.21 -14.14
C ALA A 338 4.20 -5.44 -12.70
N GLU A 339 3.88 -4.37 -11.99
CA GLU A 339 3.33 -4.43 -10.64
C GLU A 339 1.81 -4.38 -10.65
N LEU A 340 1.23 -3.42 -11.40
CA LEU A 340 -0.19 -3.10 -11.26
C LEU A 340 -0.81 -2.81 -12.62
N PRO A 341 -1.62 -3.72 -13.18
CA PRO A 341 -2.52 -3.42 -14.28
C PRO A 341 -3.82 -2.80 -13.76
N GLU A 342 -4.27 -1.74 -14.42
CA GLU A 342 -5.57 -1.10 -14.22
C GLU A 342 -6.24 -0.90 -15.57
N MET A 343 -7.51 -0.52 -15.59
CA MET A 343 -8.25 -0.36 -16.87
C MET A 343 -7.54 0.59 -17.85
N MET A 344 -7.04 1.72 -17.36
CA MET A 344 -6.43 2.77 -18.19
C MET A 344 -4.91 2.69 -18.24
N THR A 345 -4.27 1.96 -17.31
CA THR A 345 -2.84 2.09 -17.05
C THR A 345 -2.16 0.78 -16.69
N LEU A 346 -0.83 0.77 -16.83
CA LEU A 346 0.03 -0.30 -16.35
C LEU A 346 1.23 0.31 -15.61
N THR A 347 1.39 -0.03 -14.34
CA THR A 347 2.44 0.51 -13.48
C THR A 347 3.60 -0.48 -13.31
N PHE A 348 4.84 -0.01 -13.52
CA PHE A 348 6.07 -0.72 -13.21
C PHE A 348 6.76 -0.09 -11.99
N CYS A 349 7.35 -0.93 -11.15
CA CYS A 349 8.16 -0.51 -10.01
C CYS A 349 9.65 -0.79 -10.30
N LEU A 350 10.46 0.25 -10.49
CA LEU A 350 11.86 0.12 -10.86
C LEU A 350 12.72 -0.48 -9.73
N GLY A 351 12.38 -0.17 -8.46
CA GLY A 351 13.22 -0.53 -7.33
C GLY A 351 14.62 0.11 -7.37
N PHE A 352 15.55 -0.43 -6.59
CA PHE A 352 16.91 0.11 -6.46
C PHE A 352 18.01 -0.75 -7.12
N SER A 353 17.65 -1.79 -7.84
CA SER A 353 18.57 -2.55 -8.68
C SER A 353 18.87 -1.81 -9.99
N ASN A 354 19.96 -2.20 -10.66
CA ASN A 354 20.29 -1.64 -11.97
C ASN A 354 19.24 -1.97 -13.03
N GLN A 355 18.80 -0.95 -13.78
CA GLN A 355 17.75 -1.03 -14.79
C GLN A 355 18.20 -0.50 -16.18
N ASN A 356 19.50 -0.53 -16.48
CA ASN A 356 20.09 0.12 -17.66
C ASN A 356 19.46 -0.28 -19.01
N ASP A 357 18.98 -1.51 -19.12
CA ASP A 357 18.36 -2.06 -20.35
C ASP A 357 16.82 -1.88 -20.38
N PHE A 358 16.22 -1.29 -19.33
CA PHE A 358 14.77 -1.24 -19.22
C PHE A 358 14.12 -0.37 -20.31
N THR A 359 14.69 0.80 -20.58
CA THR A 359 14.14 1.72 -21.61
C THR A 359 14.09 1.05 -22.97
N PHE A 360 15.20 0.41 -23.37
CA PHE A 360 15.28 -0.30 -24.65
C PHE A 360 14.28 -1.45 -24.71
N LEU A 361 14.24 -2.28 -23.67
CA LEU A 361 13.33 -3.42 -23.61
C LEU A 361 11.87 -2.99 -23.65
N LEU A 362 11.50 -1.99 -22.85
CA LEU A 362 10.13 -1.48 -22.83
C LEU A 362 9.72 -0.90 -24.18
N GLN A 363 10.58 -0.11 -24.82
CA GLN A 363 10.30 0.46 -26.14
C GLN A 363 10.09 -0.64 -27.19
N LYS A 364 10.99 -1.65 -27.22
CA LYS A 364 10.88 -2.78 -28.13
C LYS A 364 9.56 -3.53 -27.97
N LEU A 365 9.19 -3.84 -26.71
CA LEU A 365 7.97 -4.56 -26.42
C LEU A 365 6.72 -3.70 -26.62
N TRP A 366 6.79 -2.39 -26.33
CA TRP A 366 5.72 -1.44 -26.62
C TRP A 366 5.39 -1.39 -28.11
N ASN A 367 6.40 -1.22 -28.98
CA ASN A 367 6.20 -1.21 -30.43
C ASN A 367 5.59 -2.54 -30.91
N LYS A 368 6.04 -3.67 -30.34
CA LYS A 368 5.48 -4.98 -30.66
C LYS A 368 4.03 -5.12 -30.19
N LEU A 369 3.68 -4.57 -29.02
CA LEU A 369 2.30 -4.53 -28.50
C LEU A 369 1.40 -3.77 -29.49
N LEU A 370 1.80 -2.59 -29.95
CA LEU A 370 1.03 -1.78 -30.89
C LEU A 370 0.74 -2.49 -32.22
N ILE A 371 1.73 -3.21 -32.76
CA ILE A 371 1.56 -3.98 -34.02
C ILE A 371 0.57 -5.14 -33.83
N ASN A 372 0.59 -5.79 -32.66
CA ASN A 372 -0.22 -6.98 -32.41
C ASN A 372 -1.66 -6.65 -31.93
N THR A 373 -1.97 -5.38 -31.70
CA THR A 373 -3.29 -4.98 -31.18
C THR A 373 -4.07 -4.29 -32.28
N ASN A 374 -4.90 -5.05 -33.00
CA ASN A 374 -5.67 -4.57 -34.16
C ASN A 374 -6.94 -3.78 -33.78
N LYS A 375 -7.27 -3.59 -32.51
CA LYS A 375 -8.48 -2.90 -32.04
C LYS A 375 -8.09 -1.82 -31.04
N SER A 376 -8.26 -0.56 -31.40
CA SER A 376 -8.27 0.53 -30.44
C SER A 376 -9.71 0.72 -29.93
N TYR A 377 -9.87 0.75 -28.61
CA TYR A 377 -11.15 1.05 -27.95
C TYR A 377 -11.09 2.48 -27.41
N ASP A 378 -12.21 3.20 -27.47
CA ASP A 378 -12.37 4.44 -26.70
C ASP A 378 -12.57 4.07 -25.22
N LEU A 379 -11.47 3.86 -24.50
CA LEU A 379 -11.50 3.49 -23.11
C LEU A 379 -11.81 4.72 -22.26
N LYS A 380 -12.82 4.61 -21.39
CA LYS A 380 -13.22 5.66 -20.46
C LYS A 380 -13.15 5.15 -19.04
N ALA A 381 -12.44 5.89 -18.20
CA ALA A 381 -12.42 5.59 -16.79
C ALA A 381 -13.78 5.87 -16.16
N ILE A 382 -14.30 4.91 -15.42
CA ILE A 382 -15.54 5.02 -14.67
C ILE A 382 -15.17 5.19 -13.19
N LYS A 383 -15.52 6.35 -12.63
CA LYS A 383 -15.31 6.60 -11.20
C LYS A 383 -16.13 5.62 -10.36
N PRO A 384 -15.57 4.98 -9.32
CA PRO A 384 -16.37 4.24 -8.36
C PRO A 384 -17.43 5.14 -7.72
N PRO A 385 -18.68 4.66 -7.54
CA PRO A 385 -19.81 5.49 -7.13
C PRO A 385 -19.85 5.68 -5.61
N PHE A 386 -18.89 6.43 -5.06
CA PHE A 386 -18.85 6.74 -3.64
C PHE A 386 -19.48 8.10 -3.35
N ARG A 387 -20.16 8.21 -2.18
CA ARG A 387 -20.58 9.49 -1.62
C ARG A 387 -19.38 10.23 -1.05
N LEU A 388 -19.46 11.56 -0.97
CA LEU A 388 -18.38 12.38 -0.43
C LEU A 388 -17.97 11.93 0.98
N VAL A 389 -18.96 11.65 1.83
CA VAL A 389 -18.77 11.09 3.17
C VAL A 389 -19.82 10.00 3.38
N GLN A 390 -19.41 8.85 3.89
CA GLN A 390 -20.33 7.74 4.17
C GLN A 390 -19.77 6.81 5.25
N SER A 391 -20.66 6.11 5.94
CA SER A 391 -20.33 5.02 6.85
C SER A 391 -21.22 3.81 6.54
N PRO A 392 -20.81 2.57 6.84
CA PRO A 392 -21.69 1.41 6.73
C PRO A 392 -22.96 1.58 7.59
N GLU A 393 -24.10 1.08 7.11
CA GLU A 393 -25.36 1.12 7.85
C GLU A 393 -25.33 0.20 9.09
N ILE A 394 -24.61 -0.91 8.97
CA ILE A 394 -24.34 -1.84 10.08
C ILE A 394 -22.85 -1.77 10.38
N PRO A 395 -22.43 -1.66 11.66
CA PRO A 395 -21.02 -1.69 12.01
C PRO A 395 -20.30 -2.89 11.41
N ILE A 396 -19.12 -2.67 10.82
CA ILE A 396 -18.38 -3.69 10.06
C ILE A 396 -18.16 -4.96 10.89
N GLY A 397 -17.82 -4.83 12.18
CA GLY A 397 -17.59 -5.97 13.06
C GLY A 397 -18.84 -6.79 13.34
N VAL A 398 -20.00 -6.15 13.36
CA VAL A 398 -21.31 -6.82 13.49
C VAL A 398 -21.63 -7.55 12.19
N ALA A 399 -21.58 -6.86 11.06
CA ALA A 399 -21.86 -7.44 9.74
C ALA A 399 -20.95 -8.62 9.43
N TRP A 400 -19.63 -8.50 9.74
CA TRP A 400 -18.65 -9.56 9.53
C TRP A 400 -18.95 -10.86 10.29
N LYS A 401 -19.55 -10.76 11.48
CA LYS A 401 -19.90 -11.92 12.35
C LYS A 401 -21.30 -12.44 12.12
N SER A 402 -22.13 -11.73 11.37
CA SER A 402 -23.53 -12.10 11.09
C SER A 402 -23.60 -13.29 10.14
N LYS A 403 -24.71 -14.02 10.19
CA LYS A 403 -25.01 -15.08 9.21
C LYS A 403 -25.17 -14.48 7.82
N THR A 404 -24.58 -15.13 6.84
CA THR A 404 -24.59 -14.69 5.43
C THR A 404 -25.02 -15.80 4.52
N TYR A 405 -25.51 -15.43 3.34
CA TYR A 405 -25.76 -16.35 2.24
C TYR A 405 -25.26 -15.78 0.91
N ASN A 406 -25.00 -16.66 -0.06
CA ASN A 406 -24.50 -16.26 -1.36
C ASN A 406 -25.67 -16.02 -2.32
N ILE A 407 -25.63 -14.90 -3.05
CA ILE A 407 -26.60 -14.58 -4.10
C ILE A 407 -25.87 -14.06 -5.35
N PRO A 408 -26.45 -14.17 -6.55
CA PRO A 408 -25.92 -13.51 -7.72
C PRO A 408 -25.78 -12.00 -7.50
N LEU A 409 -24.73 -11.41 -8.05
CA LEU A 409 -24.48 -9.96 -7.94
C LEU A 409 -25.70 -9.12 -8.35
N VAL A 410 -26.38 -9.51 -9.43
CA VAL A 410 -27.55 -8.79 -9.95
C VAL A 410 -28.77 -8.82 -9.01
N GLU A 411 -28.87 -9.82 -8.15
CA GLU A 411 -29.94 -9.98 -7.17
C GLU A 411 -29.63 -9.30 -5.83
N SER A 412 -28.44 -8.73 -5.69
CA SER A 412 -27.97 -8.14 -4.42
C SER A 412 -28.45 -6.71 -4.18
N LEU A 413 -29.13 -6.10 -5.14
CA LEU A 413 -29.65 -4.74 -5.01
C LEU A 413 -30.45 -4.55 -3.73
N GLY A 414 -30.10 -3.55 -2.94
CA GLY A 414 -30.74 -3.21 -1.68
C GLY A 414 -30.39 -4.12 -0.50
N LYS A 415 -29.61 -5.19 -0.71
CA LYS A 415 -29.11 -6.04 0.39
C LYS A 415 -27.92 -5.42 1.10
N ILE A 416 -27.67 -5.83 2.34
CA ILE A 416 -26.48 -5.43 3.10
C ILE A 416 -25.35 -6.44 2.83
N SER A 417 -24.17 -5.94 2.48
CA SER A 417 -23.01 -6.81 2.28
C SER A 417 -22.55 -7.45 3.59
N GLY A 418 -22.26 -8.74 3.55
CA GLY A 418 -21.61 -9.48 4.64
C GLY A 418 -20.13 -9.73 4.39
N ASP A 419 -19.58 -9.28 3.24
CA ASP A 419 -18.20 -9.52 2.86
C ASP A 419 -17.57 -8.26 2.24
N ILE A 420 -16.22 -8.30 2.09
CA ILE A 420 -15.48 -7.25 1.41
C ILE A 420 -15.45 -7.56 -0.07
N ILE A 421 -16.01 -6.69 -0.91
CA ILE A 421 -15.83 -6.74 -2.35
C ILE A 421 -14.70 -5.79 -2.72
N CYS A 422 -13.57 -6.38 -3.06
CA CYS A 422 -12.31 -5.67 -3.26
C CYS A 422 -11.69 -6.13 -4.58
N PRO A 423 -11.90 -5.39 -5.67
CA PRO A 423 -11.22 -5.66 -6.93
C PRO A 423 -9.70 -5.66 -6.73
N TYR A 424 -9.03 -6.70 -7.19
CA TYR A 424 -7.58 -6.78 -7.12
C TYR A 424 -7.00 -7.05 -8.51
N PRO A 425 -6.02 -6.29 -8.94
CA PRO A 425 -5.47 -5.06 -8.36
C PRO A 425 -6.46 -3.87 -8.43
N PRO A 426 -6.31 -2.78 -7.64
CA PRO A 426 -5.23 -2.50 -6.66
C PRO A 426 -5.52 -2.95 -5.24
N GLY A 427 -6.65 -3.58 -4.94
CA GLY A 427 -7.02 -3.99 -3.59
C GLY A 427 -7.69 -2.88 -2.77
N ILE A 428 -8.41 -1.98 -3.44
CA ILE A 428 -9.24 -0.93 -2.82
C ILE A 428 -10.66 -1.48 -2.63
N PRO A 429 -11.18 -1.50 -1.39
CA PRO A 429 -12.52 -2.01 -1.14
C PRO A 429 -13.62 -1.16 -1.79
N LEU A 430 -14.38 -1.77 -2.71
CA LEU A 430 -15.53 -1.14 -3.35
C LEU A 430 -16.77 -1.21 -2.46
N ILE A 431 -16.99 -2.36 -1.82
CA ILE A 431 -18.06 -2.58 -0.86
C ILE A 431 -17.43 -3.21 0.38
N VAL A 432 -17.84 -2.77 1.57
CA VAL A 432 -17.40 -3.35 2.84
C VAL A 432 -18.59 -3.97 3.58
N PRO A 433 -18.37 -4.89 4.54
CA PRO A 433 -19.43 -5.45 5.34
C PRO A 433 -20.25 -4.35 6.02
N GLY A 434 -21.57 -4.50 6.01
CA GLY A 434 -22.48 -3.51 6.59
C GLY A 434 -22.91 -2.40 5.64
N GLU A 435 -22.35 -2.28 4.45
CA GLU A 435 -22.83 -1.33 3.44
C GLU A 435 -23.99 -1.93 2.65
N ARG A 436 -24.99 -1.07 2.33
CA ARG A 436 -26.05 -1.41 1.39
C ARG A 436 -25.51 -1.40 -0.03
N ILE A 437 -25.85 -2.44 -0.78
CA ILE A 437 -25.47 -2.58 -2.17
C ILE A 437 -26.46 -1.80 -3.04
N ASP A 438 -25.96 -0.75 -3.69
CA ASP A 438 -26.73 0.08 -4.61
C ASP A 438 -26.56 -0.35 -6.07
N LYS A 439 -27.42 0.21 -6.93
CA LYS A 439 -27.43 -0.07 -8.36
C LYS A 439 -26.12 0.37 -9.03
N GLU A 440 -25.62 1.53 -8.65
CA GLU A 440 -24.43 2.14 -9.23
C GLU A 440 -23.18 1.30 -8.98
N ARG A 441 -23.05 0.68 -7.80
CA ARG A 441 -21.96 -0.25 -7.49
C ARG A 441 -22.05 -1.55 -8.29
N ILE A 442 -23.25 -2.09 -8.48
CA ILE A 442 -23.47 -3.28 -9.32
C ILE A 442 -23.07 -2.97 -10.78
N GLU A 443 -23.55 -1.86 -11.33
CA GLU A 443 -23.23 -1.43 -12.69
C GLU A 443 -21.72 -1.21 -12.87
N TRP A 444 -21.06 -0.61 -11.87
CA TRP A 444 -19.61 -0.40 -11.88
C TRP A 444 -18.85 -1.73 -11.93
N ILE A 445 -19.20 -2.69 -11.06
CA ILE A 445 -18.58 -4.03 -11.04
C ILE A 445 -18.77 -4.72 -12.40
N GLN A 446 -19.97 -4.68 -12.97
CA GLN A 446 -20.27 -5.28 -14.27
C GLN A 446 -19.44 -4.65 -15.39
N ALA A 447 -19.30 -3.31 -15.39
CA ALA A 447 -18.47 -2.61 -16.37
C ALA A 447 -17.00 -2.99 -16.28
N GLN A 448 -16.46 -3.12 -15.07
CA GLN A 448 -15.05 -3.54 -14.86
C GLN A 448 -14.81 -5.00 -15.25
N SER A 449 -15.79 -5.86 -15.06
CA SER A 449 -15.69 -7.29 -15.37
C SER A 449 -15.51 -7.60 -16.86
N LEU A 450 -15.89 -6.68 -17.74
CA LEU A 450 -15.65 -6.81 -19.18
C LEU A 450 -14.15 -6.86 -19.51
N TYR A 451 -13.31 -6.25 -18.67
CA TYR A 451 -11.85 -6.16 -18.86
C TYR A 451 -11.09 -7.15 -17.97
N ASN A 452 -11.62 -7.45 -16.80
CA ASN A 452 -11.03 -8.41 -15.86
C ASN A 452 -12.07 -9.44 -15.40
N LYS A 453 -12.03 -10.63 -16.01
CA LYS A 453 -12.96 -11.72 -15.72
C LYS A 453 -12.83 -12.25 -14.27
N ASP A 454 -11.68 -12.07 -13.63
CA ASP A 454 -11.45 -12.48 -12.25
C ASP A 454 -12.18 -11.57 -11.23
N LEU A 455 -12.64 -10.38 -11.67
CA LEU A 455 -13.49 -9.50 -10.86
C LEU A 455 -14.93 -10.01 -10.71
N LEU A 456 -15.35 -10.92 -11.55
CA LEU A 456 -16.65 -11.57 -11.48
C LEU A 456 -16.62 -12.77 -10.53
N ASN A 457 -16.64 -12.53 -9.23
CA ASN A 457 -17.42 -13.42 -8.40
C ASN A 457 -18.88 -13.16 -8.76
N SER A 458 -19.46 -14.04 -9.57
CA SER A 458 -20.88 -13.98 -9.95
C SER A 458 -21.82 -14.06 -8.73
N TYR A 459 -21.28 -14.36 -7.55
CA TYR A 459 -21.96 -14.46 -6.27
C TYR A 459 -21.29 -13.60 -5.22
N ILE A 460 -22.09 -12.93 -4.42
CA ILE A 460 -21.66 -12.12 -3.28
C ILE A 460 -22.36 -12.56 -2.01
N ARG A 461 -21.71 -12.37 -0.88
CA ARG A 461 -22.29 -12.67 0.43
C ARG A 461 -23.09 -11.47 0.93
N VAL A 462 -24.33 -11.70 1.30
CA VAL A 462 -25.20 -10.71 1.93
C VAL A 462 -25.70 -11.22 3.28
N LEU A 463 -26.07 -10.29 4.16
CA LEU A 463 -26.62 -10.67 5.47
C LEU A 463 -27.99 -11.32 5.31
N HIS A 464 -28.28 -12.29 6.21
CA HIS A 464 -29.67 -12.69 6.43
C HIS A 464 -30.45 -11.50 7.00
N ASN A 465 -31.69 -11.33 6.55
CA ASN A 465 -32.61 -10.30 7.09
C ASN A 465 -32.89 -10.54 8.55
#